data_045d01879f989034ab0eebc6556bab82
#
_entry.id   045d01879f989034ab0eebc6556bab82
#
_cell.length_a   1.000
_cell.length_b   1.000
_cell.length_c   1.000
_cell.angle_alpha   90.00
_cell.angle_beta   90.00
_cell.angle_gamma   90.00
#
_symmetry.space_group_name_H-M   'P 1'
#
loop_
_entity.id
_entity.type
_entity.pdbx_description
1 polymer ?
#
loop_
_entity_poly.entity_id
_entity_poly.type
_entity_poly.pdbx_seq_one_letter_code
_entity_poly.pdbx_strand_id
1 'polypeptide(L)'
;MWLLSMSDFLRLDHMPSHEELHRKGLLVPRSRTHFCIFISHQWLGPNHPDPKLQQLPVLQNAFRKLISGEIKAMSDLSSQFVGDSCRLSQKECMNLKSGYIWLDWFCIPQKTFELPFEFDGSSDEDMAYMVKVVSLRSPRSRGSPSNQDLFISSIPFFVEVSDMFVALVPRLCHSSTSLQCNFKTYLTRGWCRLEMWCNMLAASSAPFLVVKGNDQVELANLTFLADHPPHEGEFTVESDRRVVYYVMQRALKASLRTLEKQQRWDLFRFTVARYETLLGLPPPKRDFKLFLRDFRFTSLESAKKIPGIGPLECAMLSGQVDMIPFLAGSGFEMSRVIHAKLNMKMMQGKRSPLDLALQLVWRNPDVALELLKFRADANRPNGFGIAPLGYCRTPGAVEMLVQHRADVNKRSGPLFMPPLSICCSSCAPSGVISKLLEHQAQVEFQSKGVGGSQPLACLAVFASSNPHCLDSAKLLLDARSQIDSHYPATGFFKAMEMVARARVLGGSSSSLLKYITEWSTAPLGVACFFGDDEYVDFLLSAGADPDIPNARGHTPFQLANGENVLRVIEEFQEFSI
;
A
#
# COMPACT_ATOMS: atom_id res chain seq x y z
N MET A 1 20.44 4.50 -18.41
CA MET A 1 18.96 4.38 -18.33
C MET A 1 18.40 4.81 -19.68
N TRP A 2 17.82 3.87 -20.42
CA TRP A 2 17.09 4.14 -21.67
C TRP A 2 15.65 4.52 -21.35
N LEU A 3 15.05 5.36 -22.19
CA LEU A 3 13.70 5.89 -22.01
C LEU A 3 12.97 5.96 -23.34
N LEU A 4 11.64 5.74 -23.30
CA LEU A 4 10.73 5.92 -24.43
C LEU A 4 9.91 7.19 -24.22
N SER A 5 9.78 8.04 -25.24
CA SER A 5 8.96 9.26 -25.12
C SER A 5 7.48 8.91 -24.91
N MET A 6 6.73 9.72 -24.13
CA MET A 6 5.29 9.55 -23.97
C MET A 6 4.55 9.60 -25.31
N SER A 7 4.99 10.45 -26.23
CA SER A 7 4.35 10.57 -27.54
C SER A 7 4.48 9.30 -28.38
N ASP A 8 5.65 8.64 -28.34
CA ASP A 8 5.87 7.38 -29.06
C ASP A 8 5.17 6.21 -28.34
N PHE A 9 5.23 6.18 -27.01
CA PHE A 9 4.49 5.20 -26.20
C PHE A 9 2.99 5.18 -26.52
N LEU A 10 2.36 6.34 -26.60
CA LEU A 10 0.92 6.45 -26.89
C LEU A 10 0.55 6.01 -28.33
N ARG A 11 1.52 5.84 -29.23
CA ARG A 11 1.31 5.37 -30.61
C ARG A 11 1.58 3.87 -30.78
N LEU A 12 2.13 3.20 -29.76
CA LEU A 12 2.39 1.77 -29.86
C LEU A 12 1.08 1.00 -30.04
N ASP A 13 1.07 0.08 -30.98
CA ASP A 13 0.00 -0.87 -31.28
C ASP A 13 0.29 -2.30 -30.78
N HIS A 14 1.50 -2.54 -30.33
CA HIS A 14 1.97 -3.78 -29.72
C HIS A 14 3.00 -3.47 -28.62
N MET A 15 3.53 -4.49 -27.97
CA MET A 15 4.53 -4.38 -26.90
C MET A 15 5.94 -4.72 -27.46
N PRO A 16 6.66 -3.75 -28.08
CA PRO A 16 7.93 -4.03 -28.73
C PRO A 16 9.03 -4.31 -27.70
N SER A 17 10.01 -5.15 -28.07
CA SER A 17 11.18 -5.38 -27.22
C SER A 17 12.13 -4.19 -27.22
N HIS A 18 13.07 -4.18 -26.25
CA HIS A 18 14.15 -3.19 -26.21
C HIS A 18 14.90 -3.10 -27.55
N GLU A 19 15.25 -4.24 -28.13
CA GLU A 19 16.02 -4.32 -29.35
C GLU A 19 15.27 -3.75 -30.56
N GLU A 20 13.95 -3.94 -30.59
CA GLU A 20 13.09 -3.38 -31.62
C GLU A 20 13.03 -1.86 -31.51
N LEU A 21 12.77 -1.33 -30.30
CA LEU A 21 12.71 0.11 -30.04
C LEU A 21 14.05 0.79 -30.32
N HIS A 22 15.15 0.16 -29.91
CA HIS A 22 16.50 0.66 -30.13
C HIS A 22 16.82 0.74 -31.65
N ARG A 23 16.47 -0.31 -32.40
CA ARG A 23 16.66 -0.34 -33.88
C ARG A 23 15.84 0.72 -34.57
N LYS A 24 14.63 1.02 -34.06
CA LYS A 24 13.79 2.10 -34.59
C LYS A 24 14.24 3.50 -34.16
N GLY A 25 15.28 3.62 -33.34
CA GLY A 25 15.78 4.90 -32.81
C GLY A 25 14.82 5.62 -31.87
N LEU A 26 13.88 4.89 -31.25
CA LEU A 26 12.85 5.46 -30.37
C LEU A 26 13.32 5.57 -28.91
N LEU A 27 14.39 4.85 -28.53
CA LEU A 27 14.95 4.94 -27.19
C LEU A 27 15.98 6.06 -27.10
N VAL A 28 15.86 6.86 -26.06
CA VAL A 28 16.79 7.95 -25.76
C VAL A 28 17.49 7.70 -24.42
N PRO A 29 18.79 8.08 -24.29
CA PRO A 29 19.44 8.04 -22.99
C PRO A 29 18.84 9.10 -22.05
N ARG A 30 18.76 8.77 -20.75
CA ARG A 30 18.23 9.71 -19.77
C ARG A 30 19.08 10.98 -19.68
N SER A 31 18.42 12.13 -19.69
CA SER A 31 18.97 13.44 -19.35
C SER A 31 18.38 13.93 -18.01
N ARG A 32 19.09 14.83 -17.31
CA ARG A 32 18.61 15.47 -16.07
C ARG A 32 17.35 16.33 -16.29
N THR A 33 17.06 16.72 -17.51
CA THR A 33 15.88 17.52 -17.88
C THR A 33 14.67 16.66 -18.23
N HIS A 34 14.84 15.35 -18.37
CA HIS A 34 13.74 14.45 -18.70
C HIS A 34 12.88 14.18 -17.46
N PHE A 35 11.58 14.39 -17.57
CA PHE A 35 10.60 13.94 -16.59
C PHE A 35 10.38 12.43 -16.78
N CYS A 36 10.88 11.64 -15.86
CA CYS A 36 10.90 10.18 -15.95
C CYS A 36 9.73 9.56 -15.20
N ILE A 37 9.02 8.64 -15.87
CA ILE A 37 7.90 7.88 -15.33
C ILE A 37 8.32 6.42 -15.26
N PHE A 38 8.49 5.90 -14.05
CA PHE A 38 8.81 4.49 -13.81
C PHE A 38 7.53 3.66 -13.78
N ILE A 39 7.43 2.63 -14.62
CA ILE A 39 6.30 1.70 -14.65
C ILE A 39 6.72 0.40 -14.00
N SER A 40 6.09 0.08 -12.87
CA SER A 40 6.18 -1.21 -12.20
C SER A 40 4.94 -2.04 -12.53
N HIS A 41 5.11 -3.30 -12.91
CA HIS A 41 4.00 -4.17 -13.29
C HIS A 41 4.30 -5.65 -13.03
N GLN A 42 3.27 -6.48 -13.06
CA GLN A 42 3.42 -7.93 -13.10
C GLN A 42 3.42 -8.41 -14.54
N TRP A 43 4.34 -9.31 -14.87
CA TRP A 43 4.33 -9.99 -16.14
C TRP A 43 3.15 -10.97 -16.22
N LEU A 44 2.43 -10.93 -17.34
CA LEU A 44 1.30 -11.83 -17.62
C LEU A 44 1.71 -13.11 -18.35
N GLY A 45 2.98 -13.30 -18.61
CA GLY A 45 3.51 -14.51 -19.24
C GLY A 45 4.97 -14.76 -18.88
N PRO A 46 5.47 -15.99 -19.11
CA PRO A 46 6.83 -16.37 -18.69
C PRO A 46 7.94 -15.71 -19.51
N ASN A 47 7.68 -15.37 -20.77
CA ASN A 47 8.67 -14.84 -21.71
C ASN A 47 8.28 -13.46 -22.30
N HIS A 48 7.13 -12.94 -21.92
CA HIS A 48 6.62 -11.67 -22.41
C HIS A 48 5.72 -11.03 -21.35
N PRO A 49 5.89 -9.73 -21.06
CA PRO A 49 5.11 -9.08 -19.99
C PRO A 49 3.61 -9.00 -20.30
N ASP A 50 3.24 -8.81 -21.56
CA ASP A 50 1.85 -8.66 -22.01
C ASP A 50 1.58 -9.45 -23.30
N PRO A 51 1.53 -10.81 -23.24
CA PRO A 51 1.44 -11.64 -24.46
C PRO A 51 0.10 -11.52 -25.20
N LYS A 52 -0.94 -11.05 -24.53
CA LYS A 52 -2.28 -10.83 -25.12
C LYS A 52 -2.63 -9.37 -25.34
N LEU A 53 -1.66 -8.48 -25.19
CA LEU A 53 -1.82 -7.02 -25.36
C LEU A 53 -2.97 -6.44 -24.50
N GLN A 54 -3.00 -6.77 -23.23
CA GLN A 54 -4.06 -6.36 -22.30
C GLN A 54 -3.64 -5.21 -21.38
N GLN A 55 -2.36 -5.15 -20.97
CA GLN A 55 -1.84 -4.09 -20.08
C GLN A 55 -1.55 -2.79 -20.85
N LEU A 56 -0.97 -2.88 -22.03
CA LEU A 56 -0.57 -1.71 -22.81
C LEU A 56 -1.73 -0.75 -23.09
N PRO A 57 -2.90 -1.20 -23.61
CA PRO A 57 -4.03 -0.31 -23.86
C PRO A 57 -4.57 0.36 -22.59
N VAL A 58 -4.61 -0.37 -21.46
CA VAL A 58 -5.06 0.18 -20.17
C VAL A 58 -4.17 1.34 -19.74
N LEU A 59 -2.84 1.16 -19.81
CA LEU A 59 -1.89 2.20 -19.41
C LEU A 59 -1.96 3.41 -20.35
N GLN A 60 -2.04 3.17 -21.67
CA GLN A 60 -2.17 4.23 -22.66
C GLN A 60 -3.45 5.04 -22.45
N ASN A 61 -4.60 4.39 -22.23
CA ASN A 61 -5.88 5.06 -22.01
C ASN A 61 -5.87 5.87 -20.71
N ALA A 62 -5.33 5.30 -19.63
CA ALA A 62 -5.17 6.02 -18.37
C ALA A 62 -4.34 7.30 -18.55
N PHE A 63 -3.21 7.23 -19.27
CA PHE A 63 -2.39 8.41 -19.54
C PHE A 63 -3.08 9.42 -20.46
N ARG A 64 -3.78 8.99 -21.53
CA ARG A 64 -4.56 9.89 -22.38
C ARG A 64 -5.60 10.67 -21.58
N LYS A 65 -6.35 9.99 -20.70
CA LYS A 65 -7.39 10.60 -19.86
C LYS A 65 -6.83 11.50 -18.76
N LEU A 66 -5.66 11.17 -18.18
CA LEU A 66 -4.96 12.06 -17.23
C LEU A 66 -4.45 13.33 -17.94
N ILE A 67 -3.86 13.19 -19.12
CA ILE A 67 -3.30 14.30 -19.91
C ILE A 67 -4.42 15.22 -20.43
N SER A 68 -5.55 14.66 -20.86
CA SER A 68 -6.72 15.45 -21.31
C SER A 68 -7.48 16.09 -20.15
N GLY A 69 -7.26 15.62 -18.91
CA GLY A 69 -8.01 16.07 -17.74
C GLY A 69 -9.40 15.44 -17.60
N GLU A 70 -9.72 14.44 -18.41
CA GLU A 70 -10.98 13.67 -18.34
C GLU A 70 -11.09 12.95 -16.99
N ILE A 71 -9.99 12.36 -16.51
CA ILE A 71 -9.89 11.80 -15.17
C ILE A 71 -8.88 12.57 -14.31
N LYS A 72 -9.11 12.53 -12.99
CA LYS A 72 -8.23 13.16 -12.00
C LYS A 72 -7.76 12.10 -11.01
N ALA A 73 -6.46 11.83 -10.97
CA ALA A 73 -5.89 10.97 -9.95
C ALA A 73 -5.93 11.68 -8.59
N MET A 74 -6.65 11.09 -7.66
CA MET A 74 -6.79 11.54 -6.27
C MET A 74 -6.23 10.48 -5.34
N SER A 75 -5.94 10.86 -4.09
CA SER A 75 -5.57 9.90 -3.05
C SER A 75 -6.59 8.78 -2.95
N ASP A 76 -6.12 7.59 -2.57
CA ASP A 76 -6.98 6.48 -2.21
C ASP A 76 -8.00 6.88 -1.12
N LEU A 77 -9.05 6.08 -0.98
CA LEU A 77 -10.17 6.41 -0.10
C LEU A 77 -9.72 6.52 1.37
N SER A 78 -8.81 5.65 1.82
CA SER A 78 -8.34 5.65 3.20
C SER A 78 -7.60 6.94 3.55
N SER A 79 -6.77 7.43 2.64
CA SER A 79 -6.10 8.73 2.76
C SER A 79 -7.08 9.89 2.81
N GLN A 80 -8.13 9.85 1.96
CA GLN A 80 -9.17 10.87 1.97
C GLN A 80 -9.96 10.87 3.29
N PHE A 81 -10.24 9.70 3.88
CA PHE A 81 -10.94 9.59 5.17
C PHE A 81 -10.16 10.21 6.33
N VAL A 82 -8.83 10.07 6.33
CA VAL A 82 -7.99 10.67 7.39
C VAL A 82 -7.60 12.12 7.12
N GLY A 83 -8.17 12.74 6.08
CA GLY A 83 -7.93 14.14 5.74
C GLY A 83 -6.63 14.40 4.98
N ASP A 84 -5.97 13.36 4.47
CA ASP A 84 -4.79 13.44 3.60
C ASP A 84 -5.18 13.33 2.13
N SER A 85 -6.02 14.23 1.69
CA SER A 85 -6.48 14.26 0.31
C SER A 85 -5.50 15.03 -0.58
N CYS A 86 -4.71 14.31 -1.34
CA CYS A 86 -3.87 14.84 -2.40
C CYS A 86 -4.49 14.57 -3.78
N ARG A 87 -4.11 15.34 -4.76
CA ARG A 87 -4.44 15.10 -6.17
C ARG A 87 -3.22 15.37 -7.03
N LEU A 88 -3.14 14.70 -8.14
CA LEU A 88 -2.15 15.04 -9.17
C LEU A 88 -2.42 16.47 -9.65
N SER A 89 -1.42 17.34 -9.58
CA SER A 89 -1.54 18.72 -9.99
C SER A 89 -1.61 18.86 -11.52
N GLN A 90 -2.17 19.95 -12.01
CA GLN A 90 -2.18 20.22 -13.45
C GLN A 90 -0.77 20.27 -14.05
N LYS A 91 0.22 20.76 -13.30
CA LYS A 91 1.62 20.78 -13.70
C LYS A 91 2.16 19.36 -13.91
N GLU A 92 1.86 18.44 -12.97
CA GLU A 92 2.28 17.03 -13.09
C GLU A 92 1.59 16.35 -14.29
N CYS A 93 0.32 16.63 -14.55
CA CYS A 93 -0.37 16.14 -15.75
C CYS A 93 0.25 16.68 -17.04
N MET A 94 0.67 17.95 -17.07
CA MET A 94 1.39 18.51 -18.22
C MET A 94 2.78 17.89 -18.38
N ASN A 95 3.49 17.60 -17.30
CA ASN A 95 4.76 16.89 -17.32
C ASN A 95 4.61 15.47 -17.88
N LEU A 96 3.50 14.78 -17.60
CA LEU A 96 3.20 13.48 -18.21
C LEU A 96 3.21 13.56 -19.74
N LYS A 97 2.60 14.60 -20.32
CA LYS A 97 2.50 14.78 -21.78
C LYS A 97 3.88 14.85 -22.46
N SER A 98 4.84 15.52 -21.84
CA SER A 98 6.21 15.68 -22.34
C SER A 98 7.20 14.71 -21.70
N GLY A 99 6.72 13.77 -20.89
CA GLY A 99 7.53 12.84 -20.11
C GLY A 99 8.08 11.67 -20.92
N TYR A 100 8.85 10.87 -20.22
CA TYR A 100 9.50 9.68 -20.76
C TYR A 100 9.22 8.49 -19.86
N ILE A 101 8.93 7.36 -20.47
CA ILE A 101 8.58 6.11 -19.80
C ILE A 101 9.82 5.23 -19.64
N TRP A 102 10.00 4.71 -18.44
CA TRP A 102 10.81 3.55 -18.16
C TRP A 102 9.91 2.38 -17.83
N LEU A 103 10.01 1.32 -18.60
CA LEU A 103 9.37 0.03 -18.37
C LEU A 103 10.42 -1.04 -18.69
N ASP A 104 10.56 -2.06 -17.86
CA ASP A 104 11.64 -3.04 -17.92
C ASP A 104 11.80 -3.66 -19.33
N TRP A 105 10.70 -4.11 -19.94
CA TRP A 105 10.68 -4.70 -21.27
C TRP A 105 11.17 -3.76 -22.37
N PHE A 106 10.88 -2.47 -22.27
CA PHE A 106 11.31 -1.45 -23.24
C PHE A 106 12.75 -1.01 -23.02
N CYS A 107 13.16 -0.95 -21.77
CA CYS A 107 14.35 -0.19 -21.37
C CYS A 107 15.52 -1.09 -20.94
N ILE A 108 15.28 -2.41 -20.78
CA ILE A 108 16.31 -3.40 -20.47
C ILE A 108 16.51 -4.32 -21.68
N PRO A 109 17.75 -4.49 -22.19
CA PRO A 109 18.04 -5.45 -23.24
C PRO A 109 17.61 -6.87 -22.85
N GLN A 110 16.82 -7.53 -23.70
CA GLN A 110 16.29 -8.87 -23.46
C GLN A 110 17.24 -9.99 -23.94
N LYS A 111 18.18 -9.64 -24.80
CA LYS A 111 19.24 -10.54 -25.30
C LYS A 111 20.61 -10.01 -24.86
N THR A 112 21.60 -10.90 -24.79
CA THR A 112 23.00 -10.50 -24.56
C THR A 112 23.45 -9.57 -25.68
N PHE A 113 23.48 -8.29 -25.39
CA PHE A 113 23.90 -7.23 -26.30
C PHE A 113 25.28 -6.74 -25.86
N GLU A 114 26.24 -6.68 -26.80
CA GLU A 114 27.51 -6.01 -26.52
C GLU A 114 27.25 -4.50 -26.51
N LEU A 115 27.41 -3.87 -25.37
CA LEU A 115 27.26 -2.41 -25.25
C LEU A 115 28.43 -1.74 -25.97
N PRO A 116 28.14 -0.76 -26.85
CA PRO A 116 29.20 0.02 -27.51
C PRO A 116 29.84 1.08 -26.59
N PHE A 117 29.61 1.04 -25.27
CA PHE A 117 30.14 2.01 -24.32
C PHE A 117 30.95 1.33 -23.22
N GLU A 118 32.15 1.85 -23.00
CA GLU A 118 32.86 1.65 -21.73
C GLU A 118 32.02 2.29 -20.61
N PHE A 119 31.69 1.50 -19.60
CA PHE A 119 30.98 1.97 -18.43
C PHE A 119 31.92 2.87 -17.62
N ASP A 120 31.69 4.18 -17.65
CA ASP A 120 32.37 5.12 -16.77
C ASP A 120 31.87 4.89 -15.34
N GLY A 121 32.51 3.95 -14.65
CA GLY A 121 32.24 3.55 -13.29
C GLY A 121 32.64 4.65 -12.33
N SER A 122 31.70 5.43 -11.88
CA SER A 122 31.91 6.61 -11.05
C SER A 122 32.39 6.34 -9.61
N SER A 123 32.49 5.08 -9.16
CA SER A 123 33.20 4.72 -7.92
C SER A 123 33.54 3.22 -7.86
N ASP A 124 34.68 2.88 -7.26
CA ASP A 124 35.11 1.48 -7.00
C ASP A 124 34.12 0.71 -6.13
N GLU A 125 33.38 1.39 -5.23
CA GLU A 125 32.33 0.79 -4.39
C GLU A 125 31.11 0.37 -5.21
N ASP A 126 30.72 1.14 -6.23
CA ASP A 126 29.59 0.84 -7.11
C ASP A 126 29.89 -0.34 -8.03
N MET A 127 31.10 -0.41 -8.56
CA MET A 127 31.56 -1.55 -9.36
C MET A 127 31.66 -2.84 -8.52
N ALA A 128 32.23 -2.76 -7.34
CA ALA A 128 32.31 -3.91 -6.42
C ALA A 128 30.93 -4.42 -6.02
N TYR A 129 29.98 -3.53 -5.83
CA TYR A 129 28.58 -3.86 -5.56
C TYR A 129 27.92 -4.58 -6.75
N MET A 130 28.05 -4.03 -7.96
CA MET A 130 27.47 -4.60 -9.18
C MET A 130 28.01 -6.01 -9.45
N VAL A 131 29.33 -6.20 -9.35
CA VAL A 131 29.97 -7.50 -9.50
C VAL A 131 29.45 -8.50 -8.44
N LYS A 132 29.25 -8.04 -7.19
CA LYS A 132 28.71 -8.87 -6.12
C LYS A 132 27.26 -9.30 -6.36
N VAL A 133 26.40 -8.40 -6.80
CA VAL A 133 24.99 -8.68 -7.11
C VAL A 133 24.88 -9.70 -8.23
N VAL A 134 25.68 -9.52 -9.28
CA VAL A 134 25.69 -10.42 -10.43
C VAL A 134 26.25 -11.80 -10.06
N SER A 135 27.31 -11.89 -9.26
CA SER A 135 27.86 -13.16 -8.79
C SER A 135 26.89 -14.00 -7.96
N LEU A 136 25.87 -13.36 -7.37
CA LEU A 136 24.80 -14.03 -6.61
C LEU A 136 23.74 -14.68 -7.49
N ARG A 137 23.45 -14.13 -8.67
CA ARG A 137 22.49 -14.69 -9.63
C ARG A 137 23.02 -15.92 -10.37
N SER A 138 24.31 -15.96 -10.64
CA SER A 138 24.95 -17.03 -11.41
C SER A 138 26.17 -17.63 -10.68
N PRO A 139 25.96 -18.42 -9.61
CA PRO A 139 27.10 -18.98 -8.86
C PRO A 139 27.96 -19.98 -9.66
N ARG A 140 27.52 -20.40 -10.86
CA ARG A 140 28.23 -21.40 -11.72
C ARG A 140 28.90 -20.81 -12.95
N SER A 141 28.69 -19.56 -13.31
CA SER A 141 29.36 -18.93 -14.45
C SER A 141 30.62 -18.18 -13.98
N ARG A 142 31.80 -18.68 -14.35
CA ARG A 142 33.10 -17.98 -14.22
C ARG A 142 33.26 -16.85 -15.27
N GLY A 143 32.14 -16.33 -15.84
CA GLY A 143 32.14 -15.28 -16.85
C GLY A 143 31.83 -13.92 -16.27
N SER A 144 32.15 -12.86 -17.01
CA SER A 144 31.69 -11.49 -16.72
C SER A 144 30.16 -11.43 -16.63
N PRO A 145 29.58 -10.53 -15.77
CA PRO A 145 28.13 -10.35 -15.67
C PRO A 145 27.51 -10.06 -17.03
N SER A 146 26.34 -10.63 -17.30
CA SER A 146 25.60 -10.26 -18.49
C SER A 146 25.11 -8.80 -18.36
N ASN A 147 25.01 -8.10 -19.47
CA ASN A 147 24.47 -6.75 -19.49
C ASN A 147 23.06 -6.70 -18.86
N GLN A 148 22.23 -7.72 -19.06
CA GLN A 148 20.91 -7.84 -18.45
C GLN A 148 20.97 -7.84 -16.90
N ASP A 149 21.92 -8.57 -16.30
CA ASP A 149 22.09 -8.60 -14.85
C ASP A 149 22.50 -7.22 -14.29
N LEU A 150 23.34 -6.47 -15.03
CA LEU A 150 23.70 -5.10 -14.68
C LEU A 150 22.48 -4.16 -14.70
N PHE A 151 21.64 -4.25 -15.72
CA PHE A 151 20.41 -3.45 -15.81
C PHE A 151 19.42 -3.78 -14.69
N ILE A 152 19.19 -5.05 -14.40
CA ILE A 152 18.29 -5.50 -13.33
C ILE A 152 18.79 -5.01 -11.97
N SER A 153 20.09 -5.08 -11.71
CA SER A 153 20.68 -4.59 -10.46
C SER A 153 20.62 -3.06 -10.32
N SER A 154 20.43 -2.35 -11.43
CA SER A 154 20.29 -0.89 -11.47
C SER A 154 18.83 -0.40 -11.33
N ILE A 155 17.83 -1.29 -11.28
CA ILE A 155 16.41 -0.92 -11.13
C ILE A 155 16.19 0.07 -9.97
N PRO A 156 16.76 -0.12 -8.76
CA PRO A 156 16.56 0.82 -7.67
C PRO A 156 17.05 2.23 -7.97
N PHE A 157 18.18 2.35 -8.67
CA PHE A 157 18.68 3.65 -9.12
C PHE A 157 17.69 4.27 -10.13
N PHE A 158 17.12 3.47 -11.03
CA PHE A 158 16.14 3.96 -11.99
C PHE A 158 14.87 4.47 -11.30
N VAL A 159 14.41 3.78 -10.25
CA VAL A 159 13.31 4.25 -9.39
C VAL A 159 13.69 5.56 -8.70
N GLU A 160 14.87 5.63 -8.06
CA GLU A 160 15.32 6.80 -7.29
C GLU A 160 15.40 8.09 -8.12
N VAL A 161 15.77 7.96 -9.40
CA VAL A 161 15.92 9.12 -10.31
C VAL A 161 14.66 9.42 -11.13
N SER A 162 13.56 8.73 -10.88
CA SER A 162 12.29 8.95 -11.57
C SER A 162 11.44 9.99 -10.83
N ASP A 163 10.68 10.76 -11.59
CA ASP A 163 9.84 11.85 -11.09
C ASP A 163 8.42 11.37 -10.77
N MET A 164 8.04 10.19 -11.26
CA MET A 164 6.76 9.55 -10.99
C MET A 164 6.92 8.03 -11.00
N PHE A 165 6.25 7.37 -10.05
CA PHE A 165 6.15 5.92 -9.97
C PHE A 165 4.72 5.47 -10.27
N VAL A 166 4.56 4.51 -11.18
CA VAL A 166 3.26 3.97 -11.59
C VAL A 166 3.24 2.46 -11.39
N ALA A 167 2.33 1.95 -10.58
CA ALA A 167 2.00 0.54 -10.51
C ALA A 167 0.85 0.23 -11.48
N LEU A 168 1.13 -0.54 -12.52
CA LEU A 168 0.15 -1.00 -13.50
C LEU A 168 -0.39 -2.35 -13.04
N VAL A 169 -1.63 -2.38 -12.56
CA VAL A 169 -2.23 -3.52 -11.87
C VAL A 169 -3.69 -3.78 -12.26
N PRO A 170 -4.02 -3.75 -13.56
CA PRO A 170 -5.36 -4.13 -14.00
C PRO A 170 -5.62 -5.60 -13.66
N ARG A 171 -6.89 -5.93 -13.44
CA ARG A 171 -7.30 -7.31 -13.17
C ARG A 171 -7.26 -8.13 -14.46
N LEU A 172 -6.24 -8.96 -14.61
CA LEU A 172 -5.97 -9.78 -15.78
C LEU A 172 -5.53 -11.17 -15.35
N CYS A 173 -5.53 -12.12 -16.31
CA CYS A 173 -5.08 -13.48 -16.05
C CYS A 173 -3.70 -13.74 -16.65
N HIS A 174 -2.82 -14.39 -15.89
CA HIS A 174 -1.53 -14.85 -16.37
C HIS A 174 -1.73 -15.92 -17.45
N SER A 175 -1.07 -15.78 -18.59
CA SER A 175 -1.35 -16.54 -19.81
C SER A 175 -1.08 -18.05 -19.70
N SER A 176 -0.16 -18.48 -18.83
CA SER A 176 0.22 -19.89 -18.68
C SER A 176 -0.30 -20.54 -17.40
N THR A 177 -0.62 -19.78 -16.35
CA THR A 177 -1.07 -20.32 -15.06
C THR A 177 -2.55 -20.07 -14.82
N SER A 178 -3.19 -19.20 -15.61
CA SER A 178 -4.55 -18.71 -15.40
C SER A 178 -4.79 -18.03 -14.04
N LEU A 179 -3.73 -17.80 -13.26
CA LEU A 179 -3.81 -17.07 -12.00
C LEU A 179 -4.12 -15.59 -12.25
N GLN A 180 -4.95 -15.03 -11.42
CA GLN A 180 -5.25 -13.61 -11.49
C GLN A 180 -4.05 -12.76 -11.12
N CYS A 181 -3.79 -11.73 -11.94
CA CYS A 181 -2.87 -10.64 -11.68
C CYS A 181 -3.70 -9.38 -11.41
N ASN A 182 -3.52 -8.78 -10.24
CA ASN A 182 -4.22 -7.58 -9.80
C ASN A 182 -3.37 -6.87 -8.72
N PHE A 183 -3.93 -5.85 -8.05
CA PHE A 183 -3.19 -5.14 -7.00
C PHE A 183 -2.85 -6.05 -5.79
N LYS A 184 -3.74 -6.99 -5.40
CA LYS A 184 -3.45 -7.95 -4.32
C LYS A 184 -2.22 -8.80 -4.63
N THR A 185 -2.18 -9.40 -5.82
CA THR A 185 -1.05 -10.25 -6.25
C THR A 185 0.22 -9.44 -6.54
N TYR A 186 0.09 -8.18 -6.98
CA TYR A 186 1.23 -7.27 -7.12
C TYR A 186 1.93 -7.05 -5.76
N LEU A 187 1.16 -6.90 -4.68
CA LEU A 187 1.69 -6.73 -3.33
C LEU A 187 2.36 -8.00 -2.76
N THR A 188 2.14 -9.19 -3.35
CA THR A 188 2.86 -10.40 -2.92
C THR A 188 4.25 -10.54 -3.56
N ARG A 189 4.52 -9.86 -4.67
CA ARG A 189 5.77 -10.00 -5.44
C ARG A 189 6.94 -9.28 -4.80
N GLY A 190 8.04 -10.00 -4.55
CA GLY A 190 9.23 -9.45 -3.90
C GLY A 190 9.89 -8.29 -4.67
N TRP A 191 9.97 -8.38 -5.99
CA TRP A 191 10.49 -7.29 -6.84
C TRP A 191 9.60 -6.05 -6.80
N CYS A 192 8.28 -6.20 -6.93
CA CYS A 192 7.35 -5.08 -6.86
C CYS A 192 7.42 -4.37 -5.49
N ARG A 193 7.53 -5.15 -4.40
CA ARG A 193 7.76 -4.58 -3.06
C ARG A 193 9.08 -3.80 -3.00
N LEU A 194 10.17 -4.34 -3.57
CA LEU A 194 11.46 -3.64 -3.60
C LEU A 194 11.38 -2.31 -4.34
N GLU A 195 10.74 -2.28 -5.51
CA GLU A 195 10.57 -1.07 -6.32
C GLU A 195 9.77 0.00 -5.55
N MET A 196 8.67 -0.39 -4.90
CA MET A 196 7.90 0.51 -4.04
C MET A 196 8.74 1.04 -2.88
N TRP A 197 9.55 0.19 -2.22
CA TRP A 197 10.45 0.61 -1.14
C TRP A 197 11.54 1.56 -1.65
N CYS A 198 12.11 1.32 -2.83
CA CYS A 198 13.08 2.24 -3.44
C CYS A 198 12.46 3.62 -3.70
N ASN A 199 11.23 3.68 -4.22
CA ASN A 199 10.50 4.94 -4.38
C ASN A 199 10.28 5.66 -3.04
N MET A 200 9.97 4.92 -2.01
CA MET A 200 9.73 5.49 -0.68
C MET A 200 11.00 5.98 0.01
N LEU A 201 12.12 5.29 -0.18
CA LEU A 201 13.42 5.63 0.41
C LEU A 201 14.16 6.70 -0.41
N ALA A 202 13.71 7.03 -1.61
CA ALA A 202 14.30 8.05 -2.45
C ALA A 202 14.25 9.44 -1.79
N ALA A 203 15.25 10.26 -2.05
CA ALA A 203 15.35 11.60 -1.49
C ALA A 203 14.19 12.53 -1.91
N SER A 204 13.71 12.37 -3.13
CA SER A 204 12.49 12.97 -3.67
C SER A 204 11.44 11.87 -3.77
N SER A 205 10.56 11.74 -2.79
CA SER A 205 9.44 10.79 -2.86
C SER A 205 8.55 11.16 -4.06
N ALA A 206 8.68 10.44 -5.16
CA ALA A 206 7.86 10.63 -6.35
C ALA A 206 6.38 10.27 -6.06
N PRO A 207 5.41 10.96 -6.71
CA PRO A 207 4.01 10.54 -6.64
C PRO A 207 3.86 9.07 -7.05
N PHE A 208 3.07 8.32 -6.26
CA PHE A 208 2.81 6.91 -6.53
C PHE A 208 1.40 6.76 -7.09
N LEU A 209 1.30 6.50 -8.39
CA LEU A 209 0.04 6.20 -9.07
C LEU A 209 -0.21 4.70 -9.12
N VAL A 210 -1.46 4.30 -8.89
CA VAL A 210 -1.95 2.93 -9.10
C VAL A 210 -2.96 2.97 -10.23
N VAL A 211 -2.69 2.24 -11.31
CA VAL A 211 -3.56 2.11 -12.49
C VAL A 211 -4.20 0.73 -12.45
N LYS A 212 -5.47 0.68 -12.07
CA LYS A 212 -6.27 -0.55 -11.95
C LYS A 212 -7.13 -0.80 -13.20
N GLY A 213 -7.36 0.22 -14.02
CA GLY A 213 -8.18 0.18 -15.23
C GLY A 213 -8.12 1.49 -16.00
N ASN A 214 -8.84 1.57 -17.11
CA ASN A 214 -8.87 2.73 -18.01
C ASN A 214 -9.24 4.04 -17.30
N ASP A 215 -10.12 3.98 -16.30
CA ASP A 215 -10.66 5.11 -15.54
C ASP A 215 -10.35 5.02 -14.04
N GLN A 216 -9.74 3.92 -13.61
CA GLN A 216 -9.45 3.63 -12.22
C GLN A 216 -7.98 3.94 -11.92
N VAL A 217 -7.69 5.22 -11.67
CA VAL A 217 -6.35 5.71 -11.33
C VAL A 217 -6.40 6.46 -10.02
N GLU A 218 -5.55 6.06 -9.08
CA GLU A 218 -5.47 6.66 -7.74
C GLU A 218 -4.03 6.95 -7.33
N LEU A 219 -3.85 7.93 -6.44
CA LEU A 219 -2.60 8.16 -5.72
C LEU A 219 -2.59 7.29 -4.48
N ALA A 220 -1.68 6.32 -4.42
CA ALA A 220 -1.61 5.43 -3.29
C ALA A 220 -0.90 6.07 -2.10
N ASN A 221 -1.43 5.78 -0.91
CA ASN A 221 -0.74 5.97 0.34
C ASN A 221 0.11 4.73 0.64
N LEU A 222 1.39 4.94 0.92
CA LEU A 222 2.35 3.84 1.14
C LEU A 222 2.34 3.30 2.59
N THR A 223 1.34 3.65 3.42
CA THR A 223 1.27 3.15 4.81
C THR A 223 1.22 1.63 4.89
N PHE A 224 0.56 0.98 3.93
CA PHE A 224 0.51 -0.49 3.86
C PHE A 224 1.88 -1.13 3.59
N LEU A 225 2.80 -0.40 2.97
CA LEU A 225 4.12 -0.93 2.62
C LEU A 225 4.96 -1.28 3.85
N ALA A 226 4.71 -0.62 4.99
CA ALA A 226 5.41 -0.92 6.23
C ALA A 226 5.27 -2.39 6.67
N ASP A 227 4.18 -3.05 6.31
CA ASP A 227 3.90 -4.46 6.59
C ASP A 227 4.35 -5.41 5.46
N HIS A 228 4.92 -4.88 4.37
CA HIS A 228 5.31 -5.65 3.19
C HIS A 228 6.81 -5.53 2.91
N PRO A 229 7.69 -6.09 3.77
CA PRO A 229 9.11 -6.08 3.50
C PRO A 229 9.42 -6.93 2.24
N PRO A 230 10.37 -6.50 1.40
CA PRO A 230 10.65 -7.17 0.12
C PRO A 230 11.07 -8.64 0.26
N HIS A 231 11.82 -8.98 1.31
CA HIS A 231 12.33 -10.34 1.53
C HIS A 231 11.23 -11.38 1.83
N GLU A 232 10.06 -10.96 2.30
CA GLU A 232 8.89 -11.83 2.50
C GLU A 232 8.04 -12.01 1.24
N GLY A 233 8.39 -11.33 0.15
CA GLY A 233 7.66 -11.43 -1.09
C GLY A 233 7.91 -12.75 -1.82
N GLU A 234 7.03 -13.07 -2.76
CA GLU A 234 7.15 -14.22 -3.65
C GLU A 234 8.12 -13.93 -4.79
N PHE A 235 8.95 -14.92 -5.15
CA PHE A 235 9.90 -14.83 -6.23
C PHE A 235 9.70 -15.98 -7.21
N THR A 236 9.65 -15.68 -8.51
CA THR A 236 9.65 -16.73 -9.55
C THR A 236 10.97 -17.49 -9.57
N VAL A 237 12.07 -16.80 -9.28
CA VAL A 237 13.42 -17.35 -9.15
C VAL A 237 13.89 -17.09 -7.72
N GLU A 238 14.01 -18.13 -6.89
CA GLU A 238 14.30 -17.97 -5.45
C GLU A 238 15.65 -17.30 -5.18
N SER A 239 16.64 -17.46 -6.09
CA SER A 239 17.94 -16.76 -5.98
C SER A 239 17.81 -15.23 -5.99
N ASP A 240 16.72 -14.68 -6.55
CA ASP A 240 16.49 -13.24 -6.60
C ASP A 240 16.28 -12.64 -5.21
N ARG A 241 15.82 -13.42 -4.24
CA ARG A 241 15.70 -12.99 -2.83
C ARG A 241 17.01 -12.42 -2.28
N ARG A 242 18.14 -13.03 -2.65
CA ARG A 242 19.46 -12.53 -2.25
C ARG A 242 19.80 -11.20 -2.92
N VAL A 243 19.46 -11.06 -4.20
CA VAL A 243 19.64 -9.81 -4.94
C VAL A 243 18.84 -8.70 -4.30
N VAL A 244 17.56 -8.94 -4.05
CA VAL A 244 16.64 -8.01 -3.38
C VAL A 244 17.17 -7.58 -2.00
N TYR A 245 17.74 -8.51 -1.22
CA TYR A 245 18.39 -8.19 0.05
C TYR A 245 19.51 -7.15 -0.10
N TYR A 246 20.46 -7.37 -1.01
CA TYR A 246 21.59 -6.46 -1.20
C TYR A 246 21.17 -5.10 -1.73
N VAL A 247 20.23 -5.10 -2.66
CA VAL A 247 19.67 -3.87 -3.23
C VAL A 247 18.95 -3.06 -2.15
N MET A 248 18.10 -3.70 -1.35
CA MET A 248 17.41 -3.05 -0.24
C MET A 248 18.38 -2.51 0.81
N GLN A 249 19.43 -3.27 1.14
CA GLN A 249 20.48 -2.83 2.06
C GLN A 249 21.16 -1.54 1.58
N ARG A 250 21.47 -1.47 0.27
CA ARG A 250 22.07 -0.27 -0.32
C ARG A 250 21.13 0.92 -0.29
N ALA A 251 19.87 0.73 -0.69
CA ALA A 251 18.86 1.78 -0.67
C ALA A 251 18.67 2.35 0.76
N LEU A 252 18.59 1.48 1.77
CA LEU A 252 18.50 1.90 3.17
C LEU A 252 19.73 2.70 3.61
N LYS A 253 20.96 2.25 3.28
CA LYS A 253 22.19 2.97 3.62
C LYS A 253 22.26 4.35 2.95
N ALA A 254 21.89 4.45 1.68
CA ALA A 254 21.85 5.72 0.94
C ALA A 254 20.82 6.67 1.54
N SER A 255 19.61 6.18 1.82
CA SER A 255 18.55 6.96 2.48
C SER A 255 19.00 7.48 3.84
N LEU A 256 19.61 6.65 4.71
CA LEU A 256 20.10 7.05 6.01
C LEU A 256 21.15 8.19 5.92
N ARG A 257 22.11 8.09 5.00
CA ARG A 257 23.09 9.16 4.76
C ARG A 257 22.42 10.49 4.37
N THR A 258 21.41 10.43 3.51
CA THR A 258 20.64 11.59 3.05
C THR A 258 19.81 12.20 4.18
N LEU A 259 19.11 11.37 4.95
CA LEU A 259 18.27 11.80 6.07
C LEU A 259 19.10 12.45 7.19
N GLU A 260 20.29 11.93 7.48
CA GLU A 260 21.22 12.48 8.44
C GLU A 260 21.72 13.87 7.98
N LYS A 261 22.13 14.01 6.71
CA LYS A 261 22.54 15.31 6.13
C LYS A 261 21.41 16.35 6.17
N GLN A 262 20.16 15.92 5.95
CA GLN A 262 18.98 16.79 5.96
C GLN A 262 18.41 17.01 7.38
N GLN A 263 19.00 16.39 8.41
CA GLN A 263 18.52 16.43 9.80
C GLN A 263 17.05 16.01 9.97
N ARG A 264 16.58 15.11 9.13
CA ARG A 264 15.22 14.54 9.21
C ARG A 264 15.18 13.40 10.23
N TRP A 265 15.32 13.76 11.51
CA TRP A 265 15.60 12.82 12.60
C TRP A 265 14.50 11.80 12.86
N ASP A 266 13.22 12.16 12.73
CA ASP A 266 12.13 11.19 12.91
C ASP A 266 12.21 10.06 11.88
N LEU A 267 12.42 10.44 10.62
CA LEU A 267 12.53 9.48 9.53
C LEU A 267 13.83 8.67 9.60
N PHE A 268 14.94 9.31 9.98
CA PHE A 268 16.22 8.63 10.23
C PHE A 268 16.04 7.54 11.29
N ARG A 269 15.47 7.89 12.45
CA ARG A 269 15.24 6.96 13.57
C ARG A 269 14.29 5.83 13.18
N PHE A 270 13.21 6.14 12.48
CA PHE A 270 12.29 5.13 11.94
C PHE A 270 13.03 4.16 11.02
N THR A 271 13.82 4.66 10.08
CA THR A 271 14.57 3.84 9.13
C THR A 271 15.62 2.97 9.83
N VAL A 272 16.38 3.52 10.79
CA VAL A 272 17.33 2.75 11.62
C VAL A 272 16.62 1.66 12.41
N ALA A 273 15.47 1.97 13.02
CA ALA A 273 14.72 1.02 13.84
C ALA A 273 14.14 -0.14 13.01
N ARG A 274 13.81 0.10 11.75
CA ARG A 274 13.23 -0.91 10.84
C ARG A 274 14.27 -1.59 9.95
N TYR A 275 15.53 -1.19 10.03
CA TYR A 275 16.59 -1.64 9.13
C TYR A 275 16.70 -3.18 9.08
N GLU A 276 16.81 -3.82 10.22
CA GLU A 276 16.94 -5.28 10.32
C GLU A 276 15.66 -5.99 9.86
N THR A 277 14.51 -5.51 10.29
CA THR A 277 13.21 -6.09 9.87
C THR A 277 13.03 -6.04 8.36
N LEU A 278 13.40 -4.93 7.72
CA LEU A 278 13.27 -4.78 6.27
C LEU A 278 14.22 -5.68 5.49
N LEU A 279 15.31 -6.11 6.11
CA LEU A 279 16.28 -7.03 5.54
C LEU A 279 16.06 -8.50 5.96
N GLY A 280 15.06 -8.78 6.79
CA GLY A 280 14.83 -10.13 7.32
C GLY A 280 15.91 -10.59 8.31
N LEU A 281 16.56 -9.65 8.98
CA LEU A 281 17.59 -9.93 9.97
C LEU A 281 16.99 -9.91 11.39
N PRO A 282 17.55 -10.69 12.33
CA PRO A 282 17.15 -10.64 13.72
C PRO A 282 17.43 -9.25 14.32
N PRO A 283 16.65 -8.81 15.31
CA PRO A 283 16.91 -7.56 16.02
C PRO A 283 18.33 -7.54 16.61
N PRO A 284 19.10 -6.47 16.42
CA PRO A 284 20.43 -6.38 17.00
C PRO A 284 20.34 -6.15 18.51
N LYS A 285 21.24 -6.80 19.25
CA LYS A 285 21.42 -6.50 20.68
C LYS A 285 22.20 -5.20 20.80
N ARG A 286 21.57 -4.15 21.30
CA ARG A 286 22.20 -2.85 21.59
C ARG A 286 22.25 -2.64 23.11
N ASP A 287 23.43 -2.39 23.64
CA ASP A 287 23.52 -1.80 24.96
C ASP A 287 23.02 -0.35 24.92
N PHE A 288 22.83 0.24 26.09
CA PHE A 288 22.29 1.60 26.19
C PHE A 288 23.13 2.66 25.48
N LYS A 289 24.45 2.57 25.53
CA LYS A 289 25.36 3.52 24.89
C LYS A 289 25.28 3.42 23.37
N LEU A 290 25.26 2.19 22.87
CA LEU A 290 25.12 1.90 21.45
C LEU A 290 23.75 2.36 20.93
N PHE A 291 22.69 2.14 21.72
CA PHE A 291 21.35 2.59 21.41
C PHE A 291 21.28 4.12 21.23
N LEU A 292 21.79 4.91 22.19
CA LEU A 292 21.79 6.37 22.07
C LEU A 292 22.58 6.84 20.84
N ARG A 293 23.74 6.22 20.57
CA ARG A 293 24.60 6.55 19.44
C ARG A 293 23.91 6.27 18.09
N ASP A 294 23.36 5.08 17.92
CA ASP A 294 22.79 4.63 16.64
C ASP A 294 21.55 5.46 16.26
N PHE A 295 20.74 5.83 17.25
CA PHE A 295 19.57 6.69 17.06
C PHE A 295 19.85 8.20 17.17
N ARG A 296 21.11 8.61 17.34
CA ARG A 296 21.52 10.02 17.44
C ARG A 296 20.81 10.76 18.58
N PHE A 297 20.70 10.13 19.74
CA PHE A 297 20.28 10.80 20.97
C PHE A 297 21.50 11.30 21.75
N THR A 298 21.45 12.54 22.22
CA THR A 298 22.51 13.13 23.06
C THR A 298 22.42 12.66 24.51
N SER A 299 21.18 12.55 25.03
CA SER A 299 20.88 12.02 26.36
C SER A 299 19.41 11.59 26.45
N LEU A 300 19.05 10.77 27.45
CA LEU A 300 17.64 10.43 27.69
C LEU A 300 16.82 11.65 28.11
N GLU A 301 17.37 12.53 28.93
CA GLU A 301 16.65 13.71 29.42
C GLU A 301 16.24 14.65 28.29
N SER A 302 17.16 14.91 27.34
CA SER A 302 16.83 15.69 26.15
C SER A 302 15.83 14.96 25.24
N ALA A 303 15.91 13.65 25.18
CA ALA A 303 15.09 12.83 24.32
C ALA A 303 13.63 12.67 24.83
N LYS A 304 13.36 12.85 26.12
CA LYS A 304 11.99 12.88 26.68
C LYS A 304 11.11 13.96 26.03
N LYS A 305 11.71 15.06 25.60
CA LYS A 305 11.02 16.21 25.01
C LYS A 305 10.74 16.05 23.50
N ILE A 306 11.20 14.96 22.87
CA ILE A 306 10.99 14.72 21.45
C ILE A 306 9.53 14.35 21.21
N PRO A 307 8.76 15.15 20.43
CA PRO A 307 7.34 14.86 20.19
C PRO A 307 7.12 13.72 19.19
N GLY A 308 8.12 13.41 18.36
CA GLY A 308 8.09 12.40 17.30
C GLY A 308 8.67 11.05 17.71
N ILE A 309 9.53 10.49 16.87
CA ILE A 309 10.19 9.20 17.11
C ILE A 309 11.30 9.39 18.16
N GLY A 310 10.96 9.08 19.39
CA GLY A 310 11.86 9.12 20.55
C GLY A 310 12.41 7.74 20.91
N PRO A 311 13.09 7.64 22.09
CA PRO A 311 13.70 6.38 22.53
C PRO A 311 12.73 5.23 22.66
N LEU A 312 11.51 5.47 23.17
CA LEU A 312 10.50 4.41 23.29
C LEU A 312 10.11 3.83 21.92
N GLU A 313 9.81 4.69 20.96
CA GLU A 313 9.46 4.26 19.61
C GLU A 313 10.64 3.55 18.92
N CYS A 314 11.88 4.02 19.13
CA CYS A 314 13.07 3.36 18.60
C CYS A 314 13.25 1.95 19.18
N ALA A 315 13.09 1.79 20.49
CA ALA A 315 13.18 0.48 21.15
C ALA A 315 12.11 -0.48 20.63
N MET A 316 10.87 -0.02 20.55
CA MET A 316 9.73 -0.79 20.05
C MET A 316 9.93 -1.21 18.58
N LEU A 317 10.16 -0.23 17.69
CA LEU A 317 10.27 -0.47 16.24
C LEU A 317 11.48 -1.33 15.86
N SER A 318 12.54 -1.33 16.69
CA SER A 318 13.71 -2.19 16.51
C SER A 318 13.64 -3.52 17.28
N GLY A 319 12.52 -3.81 17.94
CA GLY A 319 12.30 -5.08 18.66
C GLY A 319 13.15 -5.25 19.92
N GLN A 320 13.68 -4.17 20.51
CA GLN A 320 14.48 -4.22 21.75
C GLN A 320 13.56 -4.18 22.98
N VAL A 321 12.91 -5.29 23.25
CA VAL A 321 11.91 -5.44 24.30
C VAL A 321 12.47 -5.08 25.68
N ASP A 322 13.70 -5.52 25.99
CA ASP A 322 14.37 -5.27 27.28
C ASP A 322 14.59 -3.78 27.59
N MET A 323 14.58 -2.93 26.54
CA MET A 323 14.74 -1.48 26.72
C MET A 323 13.45 -0.80 27.23
N ILE A 324 12.28 -1.41 27.01
CA ILE A 324 10.97 -0.81 27.35
C ILE A 324 10.84 -0.63 28.88
N PRO A 325 11.10 -1.66 29.72
CA PRO A 325 11.09 -1.51 31.17
C PRO A 325 12.03 -0.42 31.69
N PHE A 326 13.24 -0.36 31.13
CA PHE A 326 14.24 0.66 31.49
C PHE A 326 13.74 2.08 31.16
N LEU A 327 13.13 2.28 29.98
CA LEU A 327 12.57 3.57 29.59
C LEU A 327 11.35 3.94 30.45
N ALA A 328 10.50 2.99 30.80
CA ALA A 328 9.38 3.20 31.71
C ALA A 328 9.86 3.66 33.09
N GLY A 329 10.87 2.96 33.66
CA GLY A 329 11.52 3.34 34.92
C GLY A 329 12.23 4.71 34.85
N SER A 330 12.65 5.13 33.67
CA SER A 330 13.23 6.45 33.41
C SER A 330 12.19 7.56 33.21
N GLY A 331 10.89 7.26 33.33
CA GLY A 331 9.80 8.24 33.27
C GLY A 331 9.28 8.54 31.86
N PHE A 332 9.46 7.64 30.90
CA PHE A 332 8.79 7.76 29.60
C PHE A 332 7.32 7.30 29.72
N GLU A 333 6.41 8.07 29.12
CA GLU A 333 4.97 7.77 29.13
C GLU A 333 4.64 6.70 28.08
N MET A 334 4.12 5.55 28.51
CA MET A 334 3.78 4.40 27.64
C MET A 334 2.54 4.65 26.77
N SER A 335 1.71 5.62 27.10
CA SER A 335 0.49 5.98 26.38
C SER A 335 0.55 7.37 25.76
N ARG A 336 1.75 7.90 25.53
CA ARG A 336 1.91 9.24 24.93
C ARG A 336 1.32 9.31 23.50
N VAL A 337 1.02 10.51 23.04
CA VAL A 337 0.67 10.77 21.65
C VAL A 337 1.92 11.14 20.87
N ILE A 338 2.19 10.40 19.80
CA ILE A 338 3.37 10.59 18.96
C ILE A 338 3.03 11.58 17.85
N HIS A 339 3.78 12.68 17.79
CA HIS A 339 3.64 13.72 16.77
C HIS A 339 4.82 13.66 15.79
N ALA A 340 5.05 12.51 15.16
CA ALA A 340 6.15 12.35 14.23
C ALA A 340 5.94 13.16 12.95
N LYS A 341 6.93 13.97 12.58
CA LYS A 341 7.03 14.63 11.27
C LYS A 341 7.67 13.67 10.26
N LEU A 342 7.00 12.57 10.00
CA LEU A 342 7.37 11.69 8.92
C LEU A 342 6.71 12.24 7.65
N ASN A 343 7.46 12.97 6.80
CA ASN A 343 7.02 13.37 5.47
C ASN A 343 6.81 12.14 4.55
N MET A 344 6.88 10.97 5.12
CA MET A 344 6.41 9.75 4.50
C MET A 344 4.94 9.64 4.84
N LYS A 345 4.13 9.47 3.83
CA LYS A 345 2.71 9.12 3.90
C LYS A 345 2.45 7.84 4.74
N MET A 346 3.46 7.31 5.43
CA MET A 346 3.43 6.09 6.23
C MET A 346 2.93 6.25 7.66
N MET A 347 3.04 7.41 8.25
CA MET A 347 2.63 7.64 9.63
C MET A 347 2.01 9.01 9.78
N GLN A 348 0.82 9.15 9.28
CA GLN A 348 0.04 10.34 9.56
C GLN A 348 -0.72 10.17 10.86
N GLY A 349 -0.80 11.25 11.60
CA GLY A 349 -1.65 11.39 12.75
C GLY A 349 -1.00 11.07 14.08
N LYS A 350 -1.76 11.29 15.09
CA LYS A 350 -1.42 11.19 16.50
C LYS A 350 -1.57 9.72 16.95
N ARG A 351 -0.56 8.89 16.70
CA ARG A 351 -0.52 7.49 17.10
C ARG A 351 -0.11 7.34 18.56
N SER A 352 -0.50 6.24 19.19
CA SER A 352 0.08 5.81 20.48
C SER A 352 1.19 4.77 20.26
N PRO A 353 2.09 4.55 21.23
CA PRO A 353 3.04 3.45 21.19
C PRO A 353 2.38 2.09 20.96
N LEU A 354 1.26 1.84 21.64
CA LEU A 354 0.53 0.57 21.51
C LEU A 354 -0.02 0.38 20.08
N ASP A 355 -0.56 1.42 19.43
CA ASP A 355 -1.00 1.33 18.03
C ASP A 355 0.15 0.96 17.10
N LEU A 356 1.34 1.57 17.30
CA LEU A 356 2.52 1.26 16.51
C LEU A 356 3.00 -0.17 16.72
N ALA A 357 2.97 -0.65 17.96
CA ALA A 357 3.33 -2.03 18.29
C ALA A 357 2.40 -3.01 17.56
N LEU A 358 1.09 -2.79 17.63
CA LEU A 358 0.09 -3.67 17.03
C LEU A 358 0.11 -3.64 15.49
N GLN A 359 0.44 -2.51 14.88
CA GLN A 359 0.42 -2.35 13.43
C GLN A 359 1.76 -2.65 12.76
N LEU A 360 2.88 -2.16 13.30
CA LEU A 360 4.18 -2.22 12.65
C LEU A 360 5.12 -3.27 13.24
N VAL A 361 4.87 -3.70 14.49
CA VAL A 361 5.74 -4.65 15.21
C VAL A 361 4.97 -5.91 15.61
N TRP A 362 3.84 -6.16 14.98
CA TRP A 362 2.94 -7.27 15.29
C TRP A 362 3.59 -8.67 15.24
N ARG A 363 4.72 -8.81 14.52
CA ARG A 363 5.54 -10.04 14.50
C ARG A 363 6.30 -10.29 15.81
N ASN A 364 6.42 -9.26 16.67
CA ASN A 364 7.01 -9.36 17.99
C ASN A 364 5.97 -8.91 19.05
N PRO A 365 5.07 -9.81 19.49
CA PRO A 365 3.99 -9.48 20.41
C PRO A 365 4.49 -9.04 21.79
N ASP A 366 5.72 -9.39 22.16
CA ASP A 366 6.30 -9.02 23.46
C ASP A 366 6.42 -7.51 23.62
N VAL A 367 6.60 -6.78 22.52
CA VAL A 367 6.61 -5.30 22.53
C VAL A 367 5.28 -4.74 23.05
N ALA A 368 4.16 -5.20 22.49
CA ALA A 368 2.83 -4.77 22.93
C ALA A 368 2.54 -5.23 24.38
N LEU A 369 2.94 -6.45 24.73
CA LEU A 369 2.79 -7.01 26.06
C LEU A 369 3.56 -6.18 27.11
N GLU A 370 4.80 -5.80 26.83
CA GLU A 370 5.57 -4.96 27.76
C GLU A 370 4.92 -3.57 27.94
N LEU A 371 4.44 -2.96 26.87
CA LEU A 371 3.70 -1.69 26.98
C LEU A 371 2.48 -1.82 27.91
N LEU A 372 1.72 -2.90 27.78
CA LEU A 372 0.53 -3.16 28.61
C LEU A 372 0.91 -3.43 30.08
N LYS A 373 2.00 -4.16 30.35
CA LYS A 373 2.54 -4.36 31.71
C LYS A 373 2.91 -3.02 32.36
N PHE A 374 3.43 -2.08 31.59
CA PHE A 374 3.75 -0.72 32.05
C PHE A 374 2.60 0.27 31.87
N ARG A 375 1.35 -0.23 31.95
CA ARG A 375 0.11 0.55 32.02
C ARG A 375 -0.25 1.33 30.75
N ALA A 376 0.16 0.87 29.56
CA ALA A 376 -0.47 1.36 28.34
C ALA A 376 -1.98 1.00 28.39
N ASP A 377 -2.83 1.97 28.09
CA ASP A 377 -4.29 1.77 28.14
C ASP A 377 -4.77 1.07 26.86
N ALA A 378 -5.26 -0.18 27.02
CA ALA A 378 -5.79 -1.00 25.92
C ALA A 378 -7.07 -0.42 25.27
N ASN A 379 -7.66 0.61 25.87
CA ASN A 379 -8.87 1.25 25.39
C ASN A 379 -8.67 2.71 24.97
N ARG A 380 -7.47 3.28 25.12
CA ARG A 380 -7.21 4.68 24.78
C ARG A 380 -7.23 4.90 23.26
N PRO A 381 -8.17 5.67 22.72
CA PRO A 381 -8.17 5.96 21.30
C PRO A 381 -7.01 6.88 20.94
N ASN A 382 -6.48 6.69 19.74
CA ASN A 382 -5.44 7.57 19.17
C ASN A 382 -6.03 8.89 18.66
N GLY A 383 -5.21 9.71 18.00
CA GLY A 383 -5.64 10.99 17.46
C GLY A 383 -6.64 10.94 16.31
N PHE A 384 -6.92 9.74 15.75
CA PHE A 384 -8.04 9.48 14.85
C PHE A 384 -9.27 8.99 15.60
N GLY A 385 -9.20 8.89 16.91
CA GLY A 385 -10.25 8.36 17.75
C GLY A 385 -10.37 6.83 17.70
N ILE A 386 -9.43 6.09 17.10
CA ILE A 386 -9.48 4.64 16.92
C ILE A 386 -8.82 3.94 18.12
N ALA A 387 -9.53 2.98 18.71
CA ALA A 387 -9.02 2.17 19.82
C ALA A 387 -8.02 1.09 19.35
N PRO A 388 -7.09 0.61 20.21
CA PRO A 388 -6.03 -0.33 19.85
C PRO A 388 -6.50 -1.62 19.18
N LEU A 389 -7.64 -2.18 19.56
CA LEU A 389 -8.22 -3.39 18.92
C LEU A 389 -8.42 -3.23 17.41
N GLY A 390 -8.68 -2.01 16.89
CA GLY A 390 -8.82 -1.74 15.47
C GLY A 390 -7.50 -1.84 14.67
N TYR A 391 -6.37 -2.02 15.35
CA TYR A 391 -5.05 -2.16 14.72
C TYR A 391 -4.45 -3.56 14.81
N CYS A 392 -5.18 -4.54 15.38
CA CYS A 392 -4.70 -5.90 15.50
C CYS A 392 -4.41 -6.53 14.14
N ARG A 393 -3.28 -7.23 14.05
CA ARG A 393 -2.84 -7.98 12.87
C ARG A 393 -2.73 -9.48 13.12
N THR A 394 -2.91 -9.92 14.36
CA THR A 394 -2.87 -11.34 14.75
C THR A 394 -3.98 -11.66 15.73
N PRO A 395 -4.49 -12.92 15.75
CA PRO A 395 -5.43 -13.37 16.76
C PRO A 395 -4.89 -13.23 18.20
N GLY A 396 -3.58 -13.49 18.39
CA GLY A 396 -2.92 -13.35 19.68
C GLY A 396 -2.91 -11.91 20.21
N ALA A 397 -2.86 -10.92 19.32
CA ALA A 397 -2.95 -9.51 19.73
C ALA A 397 -4.37 -9.16 20.25
N VAL A 398 -5.42 -9.71 19.64
CA VAL A 398 -6.80 -9.56 20.13
C VAL A 398 -6.93 -10.16 21.52
N GLU A 399 -6.48 -11.42 21.68
CA GLU A 399 -6.50 -12.14 22.96
C GLU A 399 -5.77 -11.36 24.04
N MET A 400 -4.55 -10.90 23.77
CA MET A 400 -3.72 -10.10 24.68
C MET A 400 -4.46 -8.84 25.15
N LEU A 401 -5.05 -8.08 24.21
CA LEU A 401 -5.77 -6.85 24.56
C LEU A 401 -7.01 -7.12 25.38
N VAL A 402 -7.77 -8.18 25.07
CA VAL A 402 -8.96 -8.59 25.84
C VAL A 402 -8.57 -9.00 27.26
N GLN A 403 -7.48 -9.77 27.44
CA GLN A 403 -6.93 -10.09 28.76
C GLN A 403 -6.53 -8.84 29.56
N HIS A 404 -6.15 -7.76 28.88
CA HIS A 404 -5.88 -6.45 29.47
C HIS A 404 -7.11 -5.52 29.46
N ARG A 405 -8.33 -6.08 29.43
CA ARG A 405 -9.62 -5.39 29.55
C ARG A 405 -9.93 -4.45 28.38
N ALA A 406 -9.48 -4.74 27.17
CA ALA A 406 -9.96 -4.04 25.98
C ALA A 406 -11.46 -4.35 25.77
N ASP A 407 -12.25 -3.33 25.51
CA ASP A 407 -13.66 -3.47 25.18
C ASP A 407 -13.81 -3.80 23.70
N VAL A 408 -14.23 -5.04 23.41
CA VAL A 408 -14.38 -5.58 22.05
C VAL A 408 -15.42 -4.82 21.22
N ASN A 409 -16.37 -4.16 21.88
CA ASN A 409 -17.48 -3.44 21.26
C ASN A 409 -17.38 -1.92 21.41
N LYS A 410 -16.21 -1.42 21.90
CA LYS A 410 -16.00 0.02 22.08
C LYS A 410 -16.05 0.76 20.75
N ARG A 411 -17.08 1.55 20.56
CA ARG A 411 -17.21 2.39 19.37
C ARG A 411 -16.17 3.50 19.37
N SER A 412 -15.49 3.65 18.27
CA SER A 412 -14.36 4.56 18.15
C SER A 412 -14.20 5.09 16.72
N GLY A 413 -13.33 6.08 16.55
CA GLY A 413 -13.08 6.73 15.28
C GLY A 413 -14.16 7.75 14.88
N PRO A 414 -13.94 8.46 13.75
CA PRO A 414 -14.84 9.53 13.29
C PRO A 414 -16.24 9.01 12.89
N LEU A 415 -16.35 7.73 12.56
CA LEU A 415 -17.60 7.09 12.19
C LEU A 415 -18.22 6.27 13.33
N PHE A 416 -17.69 6.34 14.56
CA PHE A 416 -18.16 5.59 15.73
C PHE A 416 -18.31 4.08 15.48
N MET A 417 -17.33 3.49 14.81
CA MET A 417 -17.33 2.08 14.44
C MET A 417 -16.78 1.19 15.57
N PRO A 418 -17.32 -0.03 15.75
CA PRO A 418 -16.72 -1.02 16.63
C PRO A 418 -15.42 -1.59 16.04
N PRO A 419 -14.53 -2.21 16.85
CA PRO A 419 -13.27 -2.79 16.40
C PRO A 419 -13.44 -3.75 15.20
N LEU A 420 -14.48 -4.57 15.19
CA LEU A 420 -14.76 -5.52 14.10
C LEU A 420 -14.88 -4.79 12.75
N SER A 421 -15.70 -3.73 12.65
CA SER A 421 -15.84 -2.95 11.42
C SER A 421 -14.55 -2.23 11.04
N ILE A 422 -13.77 -1.74 12.02
CA ILE A 422 -12.48 -1.10 11.77
C ILE A 422 -11.48 -2.12 11.23
N CYS A 423 -11.43 -3.34 11.77
CA CYS A 423 -10.58 -4.41 11.28
C CYS A 423 -10.96 -4.82 9.85
N CYS A 424 -12.25 -4.89 9.52
CA CYS A 424 -12.73 -5.10 8.15
C CYS A 424 -12.26 -3.99 7.20
N SER A 425 -12.33 -2.71 7.62
CA SER A 425 -11.86 -1.57 6.84
C SER A 425 -10.33 -1.47 6.72
N SER A 426 -9.59 -2.05 7.64
CA SER A 426 -8.12 -2.00 7.67
C SER A 426 -7.45 -3.21 7.05
N CYS A 427 -8.18 -4.06 6.35
CA CYS A 427 -7.69 -5.30 5.75
C CYS A 427 -7.01 -6.23 6.77
N ALA A 428 -7.56 -6.35 7.97
CA ALA A 428 -7.04 -7.26 8.99
C ALA A 428 -7.18 -8.72 8.52
N PRO A 429 -6.22 -9.61 8.87
CA PRO A 429 -6.33 -11.04 8.55
C PRO A 429 -7.63 -11.66 9.09
N SER A 430 -8.19 -12.62 8.36
CA SER A 430 -9.44 -13.29 8.73
C SER A 430 -9.40 -13.94 10.12
N GLY A 431 -8.23 -14.40 10.57
CA GLY A 431 -8.04 -14.89 11.93
C GLY A 431 -8.27 -13.83 13.03
N VAL A 432 -8.03 -12.53 12.73
CA VAL A 432 -8.37 -11.43 13.65
C VAL A 432 -9.88 -11.27 13.75
N ILE A 433 -10.57 -11.35 12.60
CA ILE A 433 -12.04 -11.30 12.54
C ILE A 433 -12.63 -12.47 13.34
N SER A 434 -12.15 -13.70 13.10
CA SER A 434 -12.56 -14.89 13.87
C SER A 434 -12.38 -14.69 15.37
N LYS A 435 -11.21 -14.19 15.81
CA LYS A 435 -10.92 -14.00 17.23
C LYS A 435 -11.80 -12.91 17.88
N LEU A 436 -12.11 -11.83 17.15
CA LEU A 436 -13.07 -10.83 17.63
C LEU A 436 -14.48 -11.41 17.79
N LEU A 437 -14.92 -12.26 16.86
CA LEU A 437 -16.22 -12.95 16.93
C LEU A 437 -16.28 -13.94 18.12
N GLU A 438 -15.19 -14.68 18.36
CA GLU A 438 -15.07 -15.56 19.54
C GLU A 438 -15.25 -14.78 20.86
N HIS A 439 -14.76 -13.54 20.91
CA HIS A 439 -14.94 -12.62 22.04
C HIS A 439 -16.24 -11.81 21.97
N GLN A 440 -17.25 -12.27 21.24
CA GLN A 440 -18.59 -11.68 21.16
C GLN A 440 -18.60 -10.25 20.58
N ALA A 441 -17.74 -9.99 19.58
CA ALA A 441 -17.85 -8.77 18.81
C ALA A 441 -19.22 -8.67 18.15
N GLN A 442 -19.86 -7.51 18.26
CA GLN A 442 -21.16 -7.25 17.62
C GLN A 442 -21.01 -7.25 16.10
N VAL A 443 -21.63 -8.23 15.45
CA VAL A 443 -21.64 -8.37 13.99
C VAL A 443 -22.52 -7.29 13.35
N GLU A 444 -23.66 -7.03 13.98
CA GLU A 444 -24.56 -5.94 13.60
C GLU A 444 -24.59 -4.86 14.66
N PHE A 445 -24.53 -3.63 14.26
CA PHE A 445 -24.72 -2.51 15.18
C PHE A 445 -25.51 -1.40 14.48
N GLN A 446 -26.49 -0.86 15.20
CA GLN A 446 -27.17 0.33 14.74
C GLN A 446 -26.22 1.52 14.88
N SER A 447 -25.60 1.89 13.76
CA SER A 447 -24.90 3.16 13.68
C SER A 447 -25.94 4.27 13.72
N LYS A 448 -25.97 5.05 14.80
CA LYS A 448 -26.83 6.26 14.84
C LYS A 448 -26.31 7.25 13.79
N GLY A 449 -26.53 6.95 12.52
CA GLY A 449 -26.35 7.93 11.45
C GLY A 449 -25.38 7.65 10.33
N VAL A 450 -24.65 6.53 10.31
CA VAL A 450 -23.73 6.22 9.19
C VAL A 450 -24.16 4.94 8.49
N GLY A 451 -24.75 5.08 7.31
CA GLY A 451 -24.91 3.94 6.40
C GLY A 451 -23.54 3.38 5.98
N GLY A 452 -23.49 2.08 5.68
CA GLY A 452 -22.26 1.47 5.13
C GLY A 452 -21.13 1.24 6.12
N SER A 453 -21.35 1.36 7.43
CA SER A 453 -20.35 1.05 8.47
C SER A 453 -20.45 -0.36 9.05
N GLN A 454 -21.36 -1.18 8.51
CA GLN A 454 -21.46 -2.60 8.86
C GLN A 454 -20.23 -3.38 8.39
N PRO A 455 -19.81 -4.44 9.09
CA PRO A 455 -18.59 -5.19 8.74
C PRO A 455 -18.53 -5.65 7.28
N LEU A 456 -19.63 -6.19 6.71
CA LEU A 456 -19.68 -6.62 5.30
C LEU A 456 -19.52 -5.44 4.33
N ALA A 457 -20.15 -4.29 4.61
CA ALA A 457 -19.99 -3.09 3.80
C ALA A 457 -18.56 -2.51 3.92
N CYS A 458 -17.95 -2.59 5.11
CA CYS A 458 -16.56 -2.18 5.33
C CYS A 458 -15.57 -3.04 4.56
N LEU A 459 -15.80 -4.36 4.43
CA LEU A 459 -15.01 -5.24 3.56
C LEU A 459 -15.13 -4.81 2.09
N ALA A 460 -16.34 -4.49 1.63
CA ALA A 460 -16.61 -4.08 0.26
C ALA A 460 -15.80 -2.83 -0.17
N VAL A 461 -15.63 -1.87 0.74
CA VAL A 461 -14.87 -0.63 0.46
C VAL A 461 -13.42 -0.91 0.06
N PHE A 462 -12.79 -1.93 0.64
CA PHE A 462 -11.37 -2.27 0.46
C PHE A 462 -11.16 -3.64 -0.18
N ALA A 463 -12.21 -4.26 -0.73
CA ALA A 463 -12.16 -5.61 -1.28
C ALA A 463 -11.04 -5.79 -2.31
N SER A 464 -10.85 -4.83 -3.21
CA SER A 464 -9.82 -4.88 -4.26
C SER A 464 -8.37 -4.91 -3.75
N SER A 465 -8.12 -4.55 -2.49
CA SER A 465 -6.80 -4.56 -1.87
C SER A 465 -6.67 -5.52 -0.69
N ASN A 466 -7.78 -6.15 -0.28
CA ASN A 466 -7.82 -7.05 0.88
C ASN A 466 -7.74 -8.53 0.46
N PRO A 467 -6.61 -9.22 0.65
CA PRO A 467 -6.48 -10.63 0.31
C PRO A 467 -7.35 -11.55 1.18
N HIS A 468 -7.83 -11.07 2.33
CA HIS A 468 -8.66 -11.82 3.28
C HIS A 468 -10.15 -11.50 3.17
N CYS A 469 -10.57 -10.76 2.13
CA CYS A 469 -11.92 -10.22 2.02
C CYS A 469 -12.98 -11.33 2.04
N LEU A 470 -12.86 -12.32 1.17
CA LEU A 470 -13.85 -13.39 1.04
C LEU A 470 -13.91 -14.29 2.27
N ASP A 471 -12.75 -14.65 2.85
CA ASP A 471 -12.72 -15.46 4.06
C ASP A 471 -13.34 -14.71 5.25
N SER A 472 -13.06 -13.42 5.38
CA SER A 472 -13.67 -12.58 6.41
C SER A 472 -15.17 -12.44 6.21
N ALA A 473 -15.63 -12.31 4.96
CA ALA A 473 -17.06 -12.23 4.65
C ALA A 473 -17.80 -13.53 5.01
N LYS A 474 -17.21 -14.70 4.71
CA LYS A 474 -17.75 -16.01 5.13
C LYS A 474 -17.92 -16.08 6.64
N LEU A 475 -16.87 -15.71 7.41
CA LEU A 475 -16.93 -15.68 8.88
C LEU A 475 -18.03 -14.76 9.41
N LEU A 476 -18.25 -13.62 8.79
CA LEU A 476 -19.31 -12.69 9.18
C LEU A 476 -20.71 -13.27 8.89
N LEU A 477 -20.90 -13.91 7.72
CA LEU A 477 -22.16 -14.56 7.37
C LEU A 477 -22.45 -15.75 8.29
N ASP A 478 -21.43 -16.58 8.60
CA ASP A 478 -21.54 -17.67 9.58
C ASP A 478 -21.91 -17.17 10.98
N ALA A 479 -21.43 -15.97 11.32
CA ALA A 479 -21.81 -15.25 12.55
C ALA A 479 -23.16 -14.52 12.44
N ARG A 480 -23.94 -14.77 11.39
CA ARG A 480 -25.28 -14.22 11.12
C ARG A 480 -25.30 -12.71 10.82
N SER A 481 -24.27 -12.18 10.17
CA SER A 481 -24.35 -10.85 9.59
C SER A 481 -25.45 -10.79 8.53
N GLN A 482 -26.25 -9.73 8.57
CA GLN A 482 -27.32 -9.51 7.61
C GLN A 482 -26.72 -9.02 6.29
N ILE A 483 -26.83 -9.86 5.23
CA ILE A 483 -26.19 -9.61 3.94
C ILE A 483 -26.68 -8.33 3.27
N ASP A 484 -27.94 -7.96 3.52
CA ASP A 484 -28.60 -6.79 2.91
C ASP A 484 -28.77 -5.62 3.88
N SER A 485 -28.06 -5.65 5.01
CA SER A 485 -28.19 -4.59 6.01
C SER A 485 -27.73 -3.25 5.46
N HIS A 486 -28.60 -2.26 5.52
CA HIS A 486 -28.27 -0.88 5.17
C HIS A 486 -29.04 0.07 6.09
N TYR A 487 -28.41 1.19 6.42
CA TYR A 487 -28.99 2.18 7.34
C TYR A 487 -28.90 3.58 6.73
N PRO A 488 -30.00 4.34 6.70
CA PRO A 488 -29.97 5.71 6.21
C PRO A 488 -29.12 6.60 7.13
N ALA A 489 -28.41 7.53 6.53
CA ALA A 489 -27.68 8.53 7.28
C ALA A 489 -28.65 9.44 8.05
N THR A 490 -28.34 9.74 9.32
CA THR A 490 -29.14 10.62 10.18
C THR A 490 -28.29 11.70 10.84
N GLY A 491 -28.91 12.76 11.33
CA GLY A 491 -28.24 13.83 12.08
C GLY A 491 -27.07 14.47 11.31
N PHE A 492 -25.92 14.56 11.94
CA PHE A 492 -24.70 15.12 11.37
C PHE A 492 -24.28 14.44 10.06
N PHE A 493 -24.39 13.12 9.98
CA PHE A 493 -24.02 12.36 8.79
C PHE A 493 -24.97 12.63 7.60
N LYS A 494 -26.25 12.92 7.87
CA LYS A 494 -27.17 13.37 6.83
C LYS A 494 -26.77 14.75 6.29
N ALA A 495 -26.35 15.65 7.16
CA ALA A 495 -25.83 16.95 6.73
C ALA A 495 -24.55 16.79 5.88
N MET A 496 -23.62 15.88 6.26
CA MET A 496 -22.44 15.56 5.45
C MET A 496 -22.82 15.02 4.08
N GLU A 497 -23.81 14.12 4.00
CA GLU A 497 -24.31 13.58 2.73
C GLU A 497 -24.86 14.71 1.84
N MET A 498 -25.64 15.64 2.39
CA MET A 498 -26.17 16.79 1.64
C MET A 498 -25.05 17.70 1.11
N VAL A 499 -24.02 17.98 1.93
CA VAL A 499 -22.85 18.74 1.50
C VAL A 499 -22.06 17.99 0.42
N ALA A 500 -21.87 16.67 0.57
CA ALA A 500 -21.21 15.84 -0.43
C ALA A 500 -21.97 15.89 -1.77
N ARG A 501 -23.30 15.76 -1.75
CA ARG A 501 -24.17 15.89 -2.95
C ARG A 501 -23.97 17.22 -3.64
N ALA A 502 -24.03 18.33 -2.89
CA ALA A 502 -23.81 19.65 -3.45
C ALA A 502 -22.42 19.80 -4.09
N ARG A 503 -21.38 19.26 -3.45
CA ARG A 503 -20.01 19.28 -3.96
C ARG A 503 -19.85 18.42 -5.23
N VAL A 504 -20.46 17.24 -5.28
CA VAL A 504 -20.44 16.36 -6.47
C VAL A 504 -21.19 17.00 -7.63
N LEU A 505 -22.37 17.57 -7.39
CA LEU A 505 -23.11 18.35 -8.41
C LEU A 505 -22.32 19.57 -8.90
N GLY A 506 -21.52 20.19 -8.04
CA GLY A 506 -20.60 21.27 -8.40
C GLY A 506 -19.32 20.82 -9.10
N GLY A 507 -19.24 19.56 -9.56
CA GLY A 507 -18.13 19.03 -10.35
C GLY A 507 -16.97 18.44 -9.54
N SER A 508 -17.14 18.12 -8.25
CA SER A 508 -16.12 17.42 -7.47
C SER A 508 -15.91 16.00 -7.98
N SER A 509 -14.64 15.64 -8.24
CA SER A 509 -14.23 14.28 -8.64
C SER A 509 -13.82 13.39 -7.46
N SER A 510 -13.94 13.86 -6.20
CA SER A 510 -13.53 13.08 -5.01
C SER A 510 -14.33 11.79 -4.90
N SER A 511 -13.63 10.65 -4.89
CA SER A 511 -14.23 9.32 -4.69
C SER A 511 -14.90 9.21 -3.32
N LEU A 512 -14.33 9.83 -2.29
CA LEU A 512 -14.92 9.89 -0.95
C LEU A 512 -16.26 10.65 -0.96
N LEU A 513 -16.32 11.82 -1.61
CA LEU A 513 -17.58 12.57 -1.68
C LEU A 513 -18.63 11.82 -2.49
N LYS A 514 -18.25 11.18 -3.59
CA LYS A 514 -19.15 10.32 -4.37
C LYS A 514 -19.67 9.16 -3.50
N TYR A 515 -18.78 8.46 -2.79
CA TYR A 515 -19.18 7.39 -1.88
C TYR A 515 -20.11 7.90 -0.77
N ILE A 516 -19.82 9.04 -0.14
CA ILE A 516 -20.67 9.62 0.88
C ILE A 516 -22.09 9.92 0.34
N THR A 517 -22.24 10.23 -0.94
CA THR A 517 -23.58 10.42 -1.53
C THR A 517 -24.38 9.12 -1.64
N GLU A 518 -23.72 7.96 -1.66
CA GLU A 518 -24.32 6.64 -1.85
C GLU A 518 -24.15 5.71 -0.63
N TRP A 519 -23.53 6.17 0.45
CA TRP A 519 -23.12 5.31 1.56
C TRP A 519 -24.24 4.62 2.35
N SER A 520 -25.49 5.04 2.14
CA SER A 520 -26.68 4.38 2.70
C SER A 520 -27.15 3.24 1.80
N THR A 521 -26.25 2.39 1.36
CA THR A 521 -26.53 1.24 0.49
C THR A 521 -26.14 -0.08 1.16
N ALA A 522 -26.73 -1.19 0.71
CA ALA A 522 -26.37 -2.54 1.16
C ALA A 522 -24.92 -2.91 0.76
N PRO A 523 -24.31 -3.92 1.41
CA PRO A 523 -22.94 -4.37 1.08
C PRO A 523 -22.73 -4.63 -0.41
N LEU A 524 -23.71 -5.24 -1.10
CA LEU A 524 -23.66 -5.45 -2.55
C LEU A 524 -23.54 -4.12 -3.32
N GLY A 525 -24.31 -3.10 -2.94
CA GLY A 525 -24.22 -1.79 -3.57
C GLY A 525 -22.89 -1.09 -3.32
N VAL A 526 -22.25 -1.30 -2.15
CA VAL A 526 -20.90 -0.82 -1.88
C VAL A 526 -19.88 -1.53 -2.77
N ALA A 527 -19.98 -2.86 -2.91
CA ALA A 527 -19.11 -3.66 -3.77
C ALA A 527 -19.22 -3.23 -5.24
N CYS A 528 -20.43 -3.03 -5.75
CA CYS A 528 -20.69 -2.52 -7.10
C CYS A 528 -20.08 -1.12 -7.30
N PHE A 529 -20.25 -0.22 -6.34
CA PHE A 529 -19.72 1.15 -6.40
C PHE A 529 -18.20 1.19 -6.47
N PHE A 530 -17.51 0.32 -5.71
CA PHE A 530 -16.04 0.26 -5.72
C PHE A 530 -15.46 -0.63 -6.82
N GLY A 531 -16.29 -1.36 -7.53
CA GLY A 531 -15.87 -2.11 -8.71
C GLY A 531 -15.12 -3.42 -8.41
N ASP A 532 -15.39 -4.07 -7.28
CA ASP A 532 -14.80 -5.38 -6.97
C ASP A 532 -15.74 -6.51 -7.38
N ASP A 533 -15.51 -7.04 -8.59
CA ASP A 533 -16.32 -8.09 -9.22
C ASP A 533 -16.28 -9.41 -8.43
N GLU A 534 -15.16 -9.77 -7.80
CA GLU A 534 -15.02 -10.99 -6.99
C GLU A 534 -15.91 -10.94 -5.75
N TYR A 535 -15.96 -9.76 -5.10
CA TYR A 535 -16.82 -9.58 -3.95
C TYR A 535 -18.29 -9.44 -4.32
N VAL A 536 -18.60 -8.82 -5.49
CA VAL A 536 -19.96 -8.77 -6.06
C VAL A 536 -20.47 -10.18 -6.34
N ASP A 537 -19.70 -11.00 -7.05
CA ASP A 537 -20.04 -12.39 -7.35
C ASP A 537 -20.27 -13.21 -6.05
N PHE A 538 -19.37 -13.04 -5.07
CA PHE A 538 -19.51 -13.70 -3.77
C PHE A 538 -20.82 -13.31 -3.06
N LEU A 539 -21.16 -12.02 -2.99
CA LEU A 539 -22.37 -11.56 -2.31
C LEU A 539 -23.64 -12.03 -3.02
N LEU A 540 -23.67 -11.99 -4.36
CA LEU A 540 -24.79 -12.53 -5.17
C LEU A 540 -24.94 -14.03 -4.94
N SER A 541 -23.84 -14.79 -4.99
CA SER A 541 -23.84 -16.24 -4.71
C SER A 541 -24.29 -16.57 -3.28
N ALA A 542 -24.06 -15.66 -2.32
CA ALA A 542 -24.51 -15.80 -0.94
C ALA A 542 -25.97 -15.34 -0.73
N GLY A 543 -26.66 -14.89 -1.77
CA GLY A 543 -28.08 -14.53 -1.74
C GLY A 543 -28.36 -13.05 -1.42
N ALA A 544 -27.40 -12.13 -1.68
CA ALA A 544 -27.66 -10.70 -1.58
C ALA A 544 -28.73 -10.25 -2.60
N ASP A 545 -29.65 -9.43 -2.18
CA ASP A 545 -30.73 -8.91 -3.01
C ASP A 545 -30.24 -7.72 -3.88
N PRO A 546 -30.22 -7.88 -5.23
CA PRO A 546 -29.74 -6.83 -6.13
C PRO A 546 -30.72 -5.66 -6.29
N ASP A 547 -31.96 -5.80 -5.84
CA ASP A 547 -33.03 -4.83 -6.06
C ASP A 547 -33.25 -3.88 -4.88
N ILE A 548 -32.53 -4.04 -3.77
CA ILE A 548 -32.67 -3.18 -2.60
C ILE A 548 -32.11 -1.78 -2.91
N PRO A 549 -32.96 -0.73 -2.97
CA PRO A 549 -32.50 0.61 -3.28
C PRO A 549 -31.84 1.27 -2.07
N ASN A 550 -30.84 2.10 -2.30
CA ASN A 550 -30.28 2.95 -1.27
C ASN A 550 -31.21 4.15 -0.95
N ALA A 551 -30.79 5.03 -0.03
CA ALA A 551 -31.56 6.22 0.35
C ALA A 551 -31.83 7.22 -0.80
N ARG A 552 -31.21 7.03 -1.97
CA ARG A 552 -31.43 7.80 -3.20
C ARG A 552 -32.34 7.10 -4.22
N GLY A 553 -32.71 5.86 -3.95
CA GLY A 553 -33.48 5.03 -4.87
C GLY A 553 -32.59 4.28 -5.88
N HIS A 554 -31.26 4.31 -5.74
CA HIS A 554 -30.36 3.56 -6.62
C HIS A 554 -30.22 2.13 -6.12
N THR A 555 -30.43 1.15 -7.00
CA THR A 555 -30.16 -0.25 -6.73
C THR A 555 -28.65 -0.53 -6.79
N PRO A 556 -28.17 -1.65 -6.22
CA PRO A 556 -26.77 -2.07 -6.34
C PRO A 556 -26.24 -2.05 -7.78
N PHE A 557 -27.01 -2.54 -8.73
CA PHE A 557 -26.58 -2.59 -10.14
C PHE A 557 -26.49 -1.19 -10.78
N GLN A 558 -27.31 -0.24 -10.36
CA GLN A 558 -27.21 1.14 -10.82
C GLN A 558 -25.95 1.87 -10.28
N LEU A 559 -25.35 1.33 -9.24
CA LEU A 559 -24.08 1.84 -8.67
C LEU A 559 -22.85 1.18 -9.29
N ALA A 560 -23.02 0.20 -10.19
CA ALA A 560 -21.94 -0.60 -10.76
C ALA A 560 -20.90 0.27 -11.47
N ASN A 561 -19.63 0.00 -11.16
CA ASN A 561 -18.47 0.70 -11.70
C ASN A 561 -17.43 -0.31 -12.19
N GLY A 562 -17.07 -0.20 -13.46
CA GLY A 562 -16.05 -1.04 -14.10
C GLY A 562 -16.64 -2.21 -14.91
N GLU A 563 -15.96 -2.53 -16.03
CA GLU A 563 -16.41 -3.52 -17.01
C GLU A 563 -16.57 -4.95 -16.42
N ASN A 564 -15.68 -5.31 -15.47
CA ASN A 564 -15.74 -6.63 -14.84
C ASN A 564 -17.01 -6.82 -13.98
N VAL A 565 -17.38 -5.78 -13.21
CA VAL A 565 -18.61 -5.82 -12.40
C VAL A 565 -19.84 -5.89 -13.29
N LEU A 566 -19.87 -5.12 -14.37
CA LEU A 566 -20.99 -5.17 -15.33
C LEU A 566 -21.15 -6.56 -15.93
N ARG A 567 -20.04 -7.22 -16.27
CA ARG A 567 -20.07 -8.61 -16.77
C ARG A 567 -20.64 -9.59 -15.73
N VAL A 568 -20.21 -9.50 -14.46
CA VAL A 568 -20.76 -10.36 -13.38
C VAL A 568 -22.27 -10.14 -13.23
N ILE A 569 -22.72 -8.88 -13.34
CA ILE A 569 -24.14 -8.55 -13.28
C ILE A 569 -24.90 -9.16 -14.47
N GLU A 570 -24.37 -9.06 -15.70
CA GLU A 570 -24.94 -9.63 -16.90
C GLU A 570 -25.05 -11.16 -16.76
N GLU A 571 -23.98 -11.83 -16.36
CA GLU A 571 -23.97 -13.28 -16.11
C GLU A 571 -25.02 -13.67 -15.05
N PHE A 572 -25.11 -12.95 -13.94
CA PHE A 572 -26.11 -13.19 -12.89
C PHE A 572 -27.54 -13.07 -13.42
N GLN A 573 -27.83 -12.05 -14.22
CA GLN A 573 -29.16 -11.84 -14.79
C GLN A 573 -29.55 -12.93 -15.79
N GLU A 574 -28.60 -13.43 -16.59
CA GLU A 574 -28.84 -14.55 -17.53
C GLU A 574 -29.18 -15.85 -16.81
N PHE A 575 -28.57 -16.12 -15.65
CA PHE A 575 -28.86 -17.33 -14.85
C PHE A 575 -30.10 -17.22 -13.96
N SER A 576 -30.61 -16.01 -13.74
CA SER A 576 -31.80 -15.77 -12.88
C SER A 576 -33.12 -15.77 -13.64
N ILE A 577 -33.08 -15.90 -14.98
CA ILE A 577 -34.23 -16.08 -15.88
C ILE A 577 -34.41 -17.58 -16.19
#